data_f2afdb718d853557a1f9a701a3bebddf
#
_entry.id   f2afdb718d853557a1f9a701a3bebddf
#
_cell.length_a   1.000
_cell.length_b   1.000
_cell.length_c   1.000
_cell.angle_alpha   90.00
_cell.angle_beta   90.00
_cell.angle_gamma   90.00
#
_symmetry.space_group_name_H-M   'P 1'
#
loop_
_entity.id
_entity.type
_entity.pdbx_description
1 polymer ?
#
loop_
_entity_poly.entity_id
_entity_poly.type
_entity_poly.pdbx_seq_one_letter_code
_entity_poly.pdbx_strand_id
1 'polypeptide(L)'
;MKKTILLLTDTRPGHETQSIGMAKLLNQDGQYNVIKIEIKHVAKPIKQCFKKLYGLLSKAWMLKFFFSTQQLNELMQHEPVYIVSAGGDTLLPNALLKAYLVKQYPQVKNLIATSLRGMPEAAYDVVFTIDATKDQQKPYVFYPIAPNKMVSFDLKQAQQHAQEKL
;
A
#
# COMPACT_ATOMS: atom_id res chain seq x y z
N MET A 1 11.11 10.69 16.89
CA MET A 1 9.82 10.00 16.56
C MET A 1 10.13 8.68 15.86
N LYS A 2 9.32 7.64 16.04
CA LYS A 2 9.52 6.36 15.35
C LYS A 2 9.02 6.48 13.92
N LYS A 3 9.83 6.08 12.94
CA LYS A 3 9.44 6.05 11.52
C LYS A 3 8.19 5.21 11.29
N THR A 4 7.36 5.56 10.31
CA THR A 4 6.02 5.00 10.18
C THR A 4 5.78 4.37 8.81
N ILE A 5 5.15 3.20 8.80
CA ILE A 5 4.56 2.57 7.62
C ILE A 5 3.06 2.90 7.61
N LEU A 6 2.59 3.54 6.55
CA LEU A 6 1.17 3.80 6.31
C LEU A 6 0.57 2.64 5.51
N LEU A 7 -0.34 1.89 6.12
CA LEU A 7 -1.02 0.76 5.49
C LEU A 7 -2.41 1.21 5.02
N LEU A 8 -2.57 1.37 3.70
CA LEU A 8 -3.88 1.70 3.13
C LEU A 8 -4.72 0.44 2.92
N THR A 9 -6.00 0.52 3.27
CA THR A 9 -6.96 -0.56 3.08
C THR A 9 -8.27 -0.07 2.45
N ASP A 10 -8.84 -0.89 1.58
CA ASP A 10 -10.20 -0.76 1.03
C ASP A 10 -11.18 -1.68 1.77
N THR A 11 -10.80 -2.18 2.94
CA THR A 11 -11.56 -3.10 3.82
C THR A 11 -11.83 -4.49 3.26
N ARG A 12 -11.34 -4.81 2.05
CA ARG A 12 -11.47 -6.16 1.49
C ARG A 12 -10.47 -7.11 2.14
N PRO A 13 -10.91 -8.22 2.75
CA PRO A 13 -10.02 -9.09 3.53
C PRO A 13 -8.79 -9.59 2.78
N GLY A 14 -8.93 -9.94 1.49
CA GLY A 14 -7.81 -10.40 0.66
C GLY A 14 -6.77 -9.30 0.40
N HIS A 15 -7.20 -8.10 0.10
CA HIS A 15 -6.31 -6.94 -0.09
C HIS A 15 -5.63 -6.53 1.22
N GLU A 16 -6.39 -6.50 2.31
CA GLU A 16 -5.86 -6.18 3.62
C GLU A 16 -4.79 -7.18 4.06
N THR A 17 -5.03 -8.48 3.86
CA THR A 17 -4.06 -9.54 4.15
C THR A 17 -2.74 -9.35 3.42
N GLN A 18 -2.78 -8.95 2.14
CA GLN A 18 -1.59 -8.65 1.35
C GLN A 18 -0.87 -7.39 1.84
N SER A 19 -1.61 -6.32 2.16
CA SER A 19 -1.05 -5.08 2.70
C SER A 19 -0.35 -5.32 4.04
N ILE A 20 -0.96 -6.11 4.93
CA ILE A 20 -0.36 -6.52 6.21
C ILE A 20 0.92 -7.34 5.97
N GLY A 21 0.91 -8.27 5.01
CA GLY A 21 2.07 -9.07 4.66
C GLY A 21 3.25 -8.20 4.22
N MET A 22 3.02 -7.22 3.36
CA MET A 22 4.05 -6.26 2.95
C MET A 22 4.58 -5.43 4.12
N ALA A 23 3.69 -4.91 4.97
CA ALA A 23 4.10 -4.14 6.16
C ALA A 23 4.95 -4.98 7.12
N LYS A 24 4.62 -6.27 7.33
CA LYS A 24 5.42 -7.20 8.13
C LYS A 24 6.79 -7.46 7.53
N LEU A 25 6.89 -7.65 6.21
CA LEU A 25 8.16 -7.83 5.52
C LEU A 25 9.08 -6.61 5.70
N LEU A 26 8.52 -5.39 5.63
CA LEU A 26 9.28 -4.17 5.83
C LEU A 26 9.65 -3.92 7.30
N ASN A 27 8.92 -4.51 8.24
CA ASN A 27 9.05 -4.26 9.67
C ASN A 27 9.52 -5.51 10.45
N GLN A 28 10.32 -6.38 9.83
CA GLN A 28 10.83 -7.59 10.48
C GLN A 28 11.57 -7.29 11.78
N ASP A 29 12.35 -6.21 11.81
CA ASP A 29 13.12 -5.78 12.98
C ASP A 29 12.33 -4.90 13.96
N GLY A 30 11.04 -4.70 13.74
CA GLY A 30 10.17 -3.90 14.62
C GLY A 30 10.53 -2.40 14.68
N GLN A 31 11.26 -1.89 13.68
CA GLN A 31 11.78 -0.52 13.67
C GLN A 31 10.72 0.54 13.37
N TYR A 32 9.61 0.13 12.75
CA TYR A 32 8.57 1.05 12.29
C TYR A 32 7.32 0.95 13.14
N ASN A 33 6.62 2.07 13.28
CA ASN A 33 5.23 2.08 13.68
C ASN A 33 4.35 1.77 12.45
N VAL A 34 3.26 1.02 12.61
CA VAL A 34 2.35 0.70 11.50
C VAL A 34 1.00 1.35 11.79
N ILE A 35 0.58 2.25 10.89
CA ILE A 35 -0.72 2.93 10.99
C ILE A 35 -1.61 2.45 9.84
N LYS A 36 -2.73 1.84 10.19
CA LYS A 36 -3.76 1.43 9.24
C LYS A 36 -4.68 2.61 8.90
N ILE A 37 -4.88 2.85 7.62
CA ILE A 37 -5.70 3.93 7.10
C ILE A 37 -6.73 3.37 6.13
N GLU A 38 -7.98 3.55 6.48
CA GLU A 38 -9.10 3.20 5.61
C GLU A 38 -9.35 4.33 4.60
N ILE A 39 -9.38 3.98 3.31
CA ILE A 39 -9.72 4.92 2.24
C ILE A 39 -11.22 5.02 2.07
N LYS A 40 -11.72 6.22 1.75
CA LYS A 40 -13.13 6.42 1.40
C LYS A 40 -13.44 5.69 0.09
N HIS A 41 -14.61 5.08 0.04
CA HIS A 41 -15.10 4.48 -1.20
C HIS A 41 -15.47 5.56 -2.20
N VAL A 42 -14.88 5.51 -3.39
CA VAL A 42 -15.17 6.40 -4.53
C VAL A 42 -15.73 5.58 -5.68
N ALA A 43 -16.79 6.07 -6.32
CA ALA A 43 -17.45 5.37 -7.42
C ALA A 43 -16.49 5.07 -8.57
N LYS A 44 -16.64 3.90 -9.20
CA LYS A 44 -15.77 3.43 -10.29
C LYS A 44 -15.55 4.46 -11.42
N PRO A 45 -16.58 5.12 -11.98
CA PRO A 45 -16.40 6.09 -13.07
C PRO A 45 -15.54 7.29 -12.65
N ILE A 46 -15.70 7.77 -11.42
CA ILE A 46 -14.89 8.89 -10.88
C ILE A 46 -13.43 8.46 -10.78
N LYS A 47 -13.15 7.26 -10.23
CA LYS A 47 -11.79 6.72 -10.16
C LYS A 47 -11.15 6.58 -11.54
N GLN A 48 -11.91 6.13 -12.55
CA GLN A 48 -11.40 6.02 -13.92
C GLN A 48 -11.08 7.39 -14.53
N CYS A 49 -11.95 8.37 -14.32
CA CYS A 49 -11.72 9.74 -14.74
C CYS A 49 -10.43 10.30 -14.10
N PHE A 50 -10.27 10.14 -12.79
CA PHE A 50 -9.08 10.59 -12.06
C PHE A 50 -7.79 9.89 -12.52
N LYS A 51 -7.85 8.61 -12.88
CA LYS A 51 -6.69 7.91 -13.45
C LYS A 51 -6.27 8.48 -14.78
N LYS A 52 -7.24 8.74 -15.69
CA LYS A 52 -6.97 9.36 -16.99
C LYS A 52 -6.39 10.76 -16.85
N LEU A 53 -6.84 11.51 -15.86
CA LEU A 53 -6.43 12.89 -15.60
C LEU A 53 -5.31 13.01 -14.57
N TYR A 54 -4.70 11.90 -14.14
CA TYR A 54 -3.68 11.87 -13.09
C TYR A 54 -2.50 12.81 -13.34
N GLY A 55 -2.08 12.98 -14.60
CA GLY A 55 -1.02 13.89 -14.99
C GLY A 55 -1.46 15.36 -15.12
N LEU A 56 -2.75 15.63 -15.25
CA LEU A 56 -3.29 16.95 -15.58
C LEU A 56 -3.91 17.65 -14.36
N LEU A 57 -4.57 16.90 -13.47
CA LEU A 57 -5.28 17.46 -12.33
C LEU A 57 -4.39 17.61 -11.10
N SER A 58 -4.78 18.54 -10.23
CA SER A 58 -4.16 18.69 -8.91
C SER A 58 -4.32 17.43 -8.08
N LYS A 59 -3.20 16.79 -7.76
CA LYS A 59 -3.16 15.59 -6.93
C LYS A 59 -3.69 15.83 -5.52
N ALA A 60 -3.43 17.00 -4.95
CA ALA A 60 -3.94 17.40 -3.64
C ALA A 60 -5.47 17.56 -3.63
N TRP A 61 -6.07 18.03 -4.73
CA TRP A 61 -7.52 18.10 -4.86
C TRP A 61 -8.16 16.71 -4.96
N MET A 62 -7.62 15.83 -5.83
CA MET A 62 -8.11 14.45 -5.95
C MET A 62 -8.00 13.66 -4.65
N LEU A 63 -6.95 13.92 -3.84
CA LEU A 63 -6.70 13.23 -2.57
C LEU A 63 -7.85 13.38 -1.58
N LYS A 64 -8.54 14.53 -1.55
CA LYS A 64 -9.68 14.82 -0.66
C LYS A 64 -10.89 13.90 -0.89
N PHE A 65 -10.99 13.27 -2.04
CA PHE A 65 -12.04 12.27 -2.30
C PHE A 65 -11.79 10.95 -1.56
N PHE A 66 -10.54 10.63 -1.25
CA PHE A 66 -10.14 9.36 -0.63
C PHE A 66 -9.86 9.50 0.87
N PHE A 67 -9.46 10.68 1.33
CA PHE A 67 -9.11 10.93 2.73
C PHE A 67 -9.87 12.14 3.26
N SER A 68 -10.15 12.13 4.57
CA SER A 68 -10.66 13.34 5.24
C SER A 68 -9.50 14.30 5.54
N THR A 69 -9.82 15.57 5.73
CA THR A 69 -8.83 16.58 6.14
C THR A 69 -8.21 16.21 7.49
N GLN A 70 -9.02 15.66 8.41
CA GLN A 70 -8.52 15.20 9.71
C GLN A 70 -7.49 14.08 9.55
N GLN A 71 -7.81 13.04 8.75
CA GLN A 71 -6.84 11.96 8.46
C GLN A 71 -5.54 12.50 7.89
N LEU A 72 -5.60 13.41 6.92
CA LEU A 72 -4.40 14.00 6.32
C LEU A 72 -3.57 14.78 7.34
N ASN A 73 -4.21 15.55 8.22
CA ASN A 73 -3.52 16.30 9.27
C ASN A 73 -2.87 15.37 10.30
N GLU A 74 -3.55 14.29 10.70
CA GLU A 74 -3.00 13.27 11.60
C GLU A 74 -1.77 12.59 10.97
N LEU A 75 -1.83 12.26 9.67
CA LEU A 75 -0.69 11.64 8.97
C LEU A 75 0.55 12.53 8.92
N MET A 76 0.35 13.85 8.87
CA MET A 76 1.46 14.83 8.89
C MET A 76 2.16 14.93 10.26
N GLN A 77 1.59 14.35 11.33
CA GLN A 77 2.23 14.28 12.65
C GLN A 77 3.15 13.08 12.82
N HIS A 78 3.11 12.13 11.88
CA HIS A 78 3.97 10.97 11.85
C HIS A 78 5.12 11.17 10.87
N GLU A 79 6.18 10.41 11.01
CA GLU A 79 7.29 10.40 10.05
C GLU A 79 7.11 9.22 9.08
N PRO A 80 6.30 9.38 8.00
CA PRO A 80 6.06 8.30 7.07
C PRO A 80 7.29 8.02 6.22
N VAL A 81 7.65 6.74 6.12
CA VAL A 81 8.74 6.27 5.26
C VAL A 81 8.22 5.33 4.18
N TYR A 82 7.13 4.61 4.45
CA TYR A 82 6.50 3.73 3.49
C TYR A 82 4.98 3.91 3.45
N ILE A 83 4.42 3.81 2.25
CA ILE A 83 2.99 3.68 2.00
C ILE A 83 2.79 2.32 1.36
N VAL A 84 2.07 1.42 2.00
CA VAL A 84 1.83 0.07 1.48
C VAL A 84 0.35 -0.15 1.24
N SER A 85 -0.01 -0.81 0.15
CA SER A 85 -1.38 -1.19 -0.13
C SER A 85 -1.47 -2.34 -1.14
N ALA A 86 -2.61 -3.01 -1.17
CA ALA A 86 -2.93 -4.02 -2.17
C ALA A 86 -4.33 -3.77 -2.75
N GLY A 87 -4.53 -4.25 -3.98
CA GLY A 87 -5.80 -4.16 -4.67
C GLY A 87 -6.02 -2.89 -5.49
N GLY A 88 -6.92 -3.01 -6.46
CA GLY A 88 -7.12 -1.96 -7.47
C GLY A 88 -7.79 -0.69 -6.95
N ASP A 89 -8.48 -0.74 -5.81
CA ASP A 89 -9.16 0.42 -5.24
C ASP A 89 -8.19 1.32 -4.47
N THR A 90 -7.11 0.78 -3.93
CA THR A 90 -6.04 1.54 -3.25
C THR A 90 -4.99 2.12 -4.20
N LEU A 91 -5.00 1.72 -5.47
CA LEU A 91 -4.00 2.10 -6.46
C LEU A 91 -3.84 3.63 -6.59
N LEU A 92 -4.91 4.31 -6.95
CA LEU A 92 -4.90 5.77 -7.12
C LEU A 92 -4.65 6.52 -5.80
N PRO A 93 -5.36 6.22 -4.67
CA PRO A 93 -5.08 6.90 -3.41
C PRO A 93 -3.65 6.70 -2.88
N ASN A 94 -3.02 5.54 -3.12
CA ASN A 94 -1.61 5.31 -2.77
C ASN A 94 -0.68 6.30 -3.52
N ALA A 95 -0.82 6.41 -4.84
CA ALA A 95 -0.02 7.34 -5.65
C ALA A 95 -0.28 8.81 -5.30
N LEU A 96 -1.54 9.18 -5.02
CA LEU A 96 -1.91 10.53 -4.62
C LEU A 96 -1.32 10.90 -3.24
N LEU A 97 -1.38 9.96 -2.29
CA LEU A 97 -0.85 10.17 -0.95
C LEU A 97 0.67 10.32 -0.98
N LYS A 98 1.39 9.51 -1.76
CA LYS A 98 2.82 9.72 -1.99
C LYS A 98 3.11 11.11 -2.52
N ALA A 99 2.43 11.53 -3.58
CA ALA A 99 2.64 12.85 -4.18
C ALA A 99 2.34 14.02 -3.22
N TYR A 100 1.48 13.79 -2.23
CA TYR A 100 1.20 14.75 -1.16
C TYR A 100 2.31 14.77 -0.11
N LEU A 101 2.68 13.59 0.41
CA LEU A 101 3.63 13.46 1.51
C LEU A 101 5.08 13.78 1.11
N VAL A 102 5.49 13.50 -0.13
CA VAL A 102 6.87 13.72 -0.60
C VAL A 102 7.33 15.19 -0.47
N LYS A 103 6.41 16.13 -0.40
CA LYS A 103 6.71 17.56 -0.22
C LYS A 103 7.33 17.85 1.15
N GLN A 104 6.93 17.12 2.18
CA GLN A 104 7.44 17.26 3.55
C GLN A 104 8.40 16.13 3.92
N TYR A 105 8.19 14.93 3.36
CA TYR A 105 8.96 13.73 3.60
C TYR A 105 9.53 13.18 2.28
N PRO A 106 10.62 13.77 1.74
CA PRO A 106 11.18 13.40 0.43
C PRO A 106 11.58 11.93 0.32
N GLN A 107 11.89 11.27 1.45
CA GLN A 107 12.30 9.87 1.53
C GLN A 107 11.13 8.88 1.43
N VAL A 108 9.87 9.35 1.48
CA VAL A 108 8.72 8.45 1.48
C VAL A 108 8.63 7.65 0.18
N LYS A 109 8.46 6.33 0.31
CA LYS A 109 8.29 5.41 -0.81
C LYS A 109 6.93 4.74 -0.76
N ASN A 110 6.38 4.43 -1.93
CA ASN A 110 5.12 3.73 -2.02
C ASN A 110 5.26 2.37 -2.71
N LEU A 111 4.61 1.38 -2.11
CA LEU A 111 4.61 0.00 -2.52
C LEU A 111 3.17 -0.46 -2.77
N ILE A 112 2.95 -1.22 -3.83
CA ILE A 112 1.64 -1.75 -4.14
C ILE A 112 1.70 -3.19 -4.65
N ALA A 113 0.75 -4.03 -4.21
CA ALA A 113 0.57 -5.39 -4.72
C ALA A 113 -0.71 -5.47 -5.55
N THR A 114 -0.61 -5.10 -6.82
CA THR A 114 -1.67 -5.25 -7.84
C THR A 114 -1.15 -4.85 -9.22
N SER A 115 -1.88 -5.20 -10.27
CA SER A 115 -1.63 -4.65 -11.61
C SER A 115 -1.98 -3.17 -11.68
N LEU A 116 -1.24 -2.37 -12.44
CA LEU A 116 -1.37 -0.91 -12.46
C LEU A 116 -2.66 -0.39 -13.12
N ARG A 117 -3.33 -1.20 -13.92
CA ARG A 117 -4.65 -0.88 -14.50
C ARG A 117 -4.71 0.51 -15.14
N GLY A 118 -3.69 0.89 -15.92
CA GLY A 118 -3.59 2.16 -16.61
C GLY A 118 -3.01 3.33 -15.81
N MET A 119 -2.57 3.10 -14.56
CA MET A 119 -1.76 4.08 -13.85
C MET A 119 -0.31 4.07 -14.38
N PRO A 120 0.36 5.23 -14.44
CA PRO A 120 1.75 5.29 -14.88
C PRO A 120 2.69 4.60 -13.88
N GLU A 121 3.66 3.85 -14.37
CA GLU A 121 4.66 3.15 -13.56
C GLU A 121 5.45 4.11 -12.67
N ALA A 122 5.77 5.29 -13.17
CA ALA A 122 6.47 6.35 -12.44
C ALA A 122 5.73 6.87 -11.20
N ALA A 123 4.44 6.50 -11.00
CA ALA A 123 3.69 6.85 -9.80
C ALA A 123 4.05 5.96 -8.59
N TYR A 124 4.84 4.89 -8.79
CA TYR A 124 5.16 3.91 -7.76
C TYR A 124 6.65 3.65 -7.68
N ASP A 125 7.15 3.43 -6.46
CA ASP A 125 8.55 3.02 -6.25
C ASP A 125 8.70 1.51 -6.38
N VAL A 126 7.70 0.74 -5.91
CA VAL A 126 7.70 -0.73 -6.02
C VAL A 126 6.29 -1.23 -6.36
N VAL A 127 6.23 -2.11 -7.33
CA VAL A 127 5.02 -2.84 -7.72
C VAL A 127 5.28 -4.33 -7.59
N PHE A 128 4.68 -4.96 -6.59
CA PHE A 128 4.73 -6.42 -6.46
C PHE A 128 3.85 -7.07 -7.52
N THR A 129 4.42 -7.97 -8.29
CA THR A 129 3.75 -8.67 -9.38
C THR A 129 3.99 -10.17 -9.33
N ILE A 130 2.98 -10.94 -9.74
CA ILE A 130 3.10 -12.38 -9.98
C ILE A 130 3.48 -12.69 -11.44
N ASP A 131 3.61 -11.68 -12.26
CA ASP A 131 4.03 -11.77 -13.67
C ASP A 131 5.56 -11.82 -13.74
N ALA A 132 6.11 -13.03 -13.96
CA ALA A 132 7.55 -13.25 -14.05
C ALA A 132 8.20 -12.51 -15.24
N THR A 133 7.44 -12.15 -16.28
CA THR A 133 7.98 -11.42 -17.44
C THR A 133 8.41 -9.99 -17.10
N LYS A 134 7.94 -9.47 -15.96
CA LYS A 134 8.28 -8.14 -15.45
C LYS A 134 9.41 -8.14 -14.44
N ASP A 135 9.96 -9.30 -14.13
CA ASP A 135 11.09 -9.40 -13.21
C ASP A 135 12.28 -8.54 -13.71
N GLN A 136 12.97 -7.91 -12.76
CA GLN A 136 14.10 -6.99 -13.01
C GLN A 136 13.74 -5.70 -13.79
N GLN A 137 12.48 -5.47 -14.16
CA GLN A 137 12.05 -4.22 -14.75
C GLN A 137 11.53 -3.28 -13.64
N LYS A 138 12.14 -2.11 -13.48
CA LYS A 138 11.61 -1.10 -12.53
C LYS A 138 10.25 -0.59 -13.00
N PRO A 139 9.28 -0.39 -12.10
CA PRO A 139 9.35 -0.53 -10.62
C PRO A 139 8.95 -1.93 -10.10
N TYR A 140 8.94 -2.97 -10.94
CA TYR A 140 8.39 -4.29 -10.60
C TYR A 140 9.36 -5.12 -9.75
N VAL A 141 8.76 -5.86 -8.81
CA VAL A 141 9.39 -6.92 -8.05
C VAL A 141 8.53 -8.16 -8.22
N PHE A 142 9.09 -9.18 -8.85
CA PHE A 142 8.42 -10.47 -9.00
C PHE A 142 8.32 -11.18 -7.65
N TYR A 143 7.12 -11.64 -7.35
CA TYR A 143 6.84 -12.40 -6.14
C TYR A 143 5.91 -13.57 -6.51
N PRO A 144 6.39 -14.82 -6.48
CA PRO A 144 5.65 -15.98 -6.98
C PRO A 144 4.39 -16.26 -6.16
N ILE A 145 4.38 -15.84 -4.89
CA ILE A 145 3.23 -15.96 -3.99
C ILE A 145 2.92 -14.58 -3.44
N ALA A 146 1.70 -14.08 -3.67
CA ALA A 146 1.29 -12.77 -3.18
C ALA A 146 1.57 -12.62 -1.68
N PRO A 147 2.18 -11.49 -1.24
CA PRO A 147 2.43 -11.22 0.17
C PRO A 147 1.14 -11.40 0.97
N ASN A 148 1.22 -12.01 2.13
CA ASN A 148 0.06 -12.20 3.00
C ASN A 148 0.48 -12.09 4.47
N LYS A 149 -0.50 -12.01 5.36
CA LYS A 149 -0.27 -11.87 6.81
C LYS A 149 0.47 -13.05 7.45
N MET A 150 0.61 -14.16 6.73
CA MET A 150 1.26 -15.39 7.18
C MET A 150 2.79 -15.38 6.99
N VAL A 151 3.37 -14.33 6.44
CA VAL A 151 4.82 -14.23 6.19
C VAL A 151 5.67 -14.45 7.45
N SER A 152 5.12 -14.20 8.64
CA SER A 152 5.78 -14.47 9.93
C SER A 152 5.24 -15.71 10.64
N PHE A 153 4.58 -16.63 9.91
CA PHE A 153 3.98 -17.81 10.49
C PHE A 153 5.06 -18.84 10.80
N ASP A 154 5.25 -19.15 12.08
CA ASP A 154 6.11 -20.24 12.51
C ASP A 154 5.42 -21.58 12.25
N LEU A 155 5.92 -22.34 11.28
CA LEU A 155 5.40 -23.65 10.93
C LEU A 155 5.39 -24.62 12.13
N LYS A 156 6.35 -24.48 13.09
CA LYS A 156 6.38 -25.30 14.30
C LYS A 156 5.22 -24.99 15.23
N GLN A 157 4.88 -23.72 15.43
CA GLN A 157 3.71 -23.31 16.21
C GLN A 157 2.40 -23.76 15.56
N ALA A 158 2.34 -23.72 14.23
CA ALA A 158 1.16 -24.20 13.53
C ALA A 158 0.97 -25.70 13.66
N GLN A 159 2.03 -26.48 13.57
CA GLN A 159 1.99 -27.94 13.75
C GLN A 159 1.60 -28.29 15.20
N GLN A 160 2.11 -27.60 16.21
CA GLN A 160 1.72 -27.79 17.60
C GLN A 160 0.24 -27.50 17.82
N HIS A 161 -0.27 -26.36 17.30
CA HIS A 161 -1.69 -25.99 17.38
C HIS A 161 -2.62 -26.94 16.63
N ALA A 162 -2.15 -27.53 15.54
CA ALA A 162 -2.93 -28.54 14.81
C ALA A 162 -2.99 -29.86 15.58
N GLN A 163 -1.92 -30.26 16.25
CA GLN A 163 -1.87 -31.48 17.08
C GLN A 163 -2.70 -31.35 18.36
N GLU A 164 -2.80 -30.16 18.96
CA GLU A 164 -3.63 -29.90 20.13
C GLU A 164 -5.15 -29.94 19.86
N LYS A 165 -5.55 -29.87 18.58
CA LYS A 165 -6.97 -29.84 18.16
C LYS A 165 -7.47 -31.15 17.52
N LEU A 166 -6.62 -32.17 17.41
CA LEU A 166 -6.93 -33.50 16.97
C LEU A 166 -7.10 -34.47 18.15
#